data_811db882766216be55111b3fa5269499
#
_entry.id   811db882766216be55111b3fa5269499
#
_cell.length_a   1.000
_cell.length_b   1.000
_cell.length_c   1.000
_cell.angle_alpha   90.00
_cell.angle_beta   90.00
_cell.angle_gamma   90.00
#
_symmetry.space_group_name_H-M   'P 1'
#
loop_
_entity.id
_entity.type
_entity.pdbx_description
1 polymer ?
#
loop_
_entity_poly.entity_id
_entity_poly.type
_entity_poly.pdbx_seq_one_letter_code
_entity_poly.pdbx_strand_id
1 'polypeptide(L)'
;MSLLSVIVPCYNEEQTVADFYHELVKNDAFFRENEIDMELLYIDDGSRDNTVEEVKKLRELDERVHLVSFSRNFGKEAAMYAGLKKSHGDYVVIMDVDLQDPPSLLPQMFGYLKEGYDSVATRRVSRKGEPPVRSFFARLFYRLMKKISKTEIMDGARDYRLMTRQMVDAILAMEEYNRFTKGIFGWVGFQTKWIEYENVERVKGETKWNFWKLFIYSLDGIAAFSTVPLMIASLMGVLFCLFAFIFIIFIIVRKILFGDPVAGWPSLVCIISLASGVQLFCLGIVGQYLAKTYMEVKKRPIYLVKEEI
;
A
#
# COMPACT_ATOMS: atom_id res chain seq x y z
N MET A 1 -21.56 -17.75 18.65
CA MET A 1 -21.73 -17.40 17.23
C MET A 1 -20.73 -16.30 16.95
N SER A 2 -19.77 -16.51 16.04
CA SER A 2 -18.74 -15.52 15.70
C SER A 2 -19.23 -14.62 14.56
N LEU A 3 -18.74 -13.39 14.49
CA LEU A 3 -19.10 -12.45 13.43
C LEU A 3 -17.92 -12.28 12.45
N LEU A 4 -18.19 -12.37 11.15
CA LEU A 4 -17.25 -12.03 10.08
C LEU A 4 -17.62 -10.67 9.49
N SER A 5 -16.70 -9.70 9.53
CA SER A 5 -16.83 -8.45 8.77
C SER A 5 -16.13 -8.60 7.42
N VAL A 6 -16.87 -8.45 6.33
CA VAL A 6 -16.33 -8.43 4.96
C VAL A 6 -16.23 -6.98 4.51
N ILE A 7 -15.02 -6.48 4.35
CA ILE A 7 -14.73 -5.10 3.93
C ILE A 7 -14.47 -5.07 2.43
N VAL A 8 -15.25 -4.27 1.71
CA VAL A 8 -15.19 -4.15 0.26
C VAL A 8 -14.96 -2.69 -0.15
N PRO A 9 -13.71 -2.26 -0.31
CA PRO A 9 -13.41 -0.94 -0.87
C PRO A 9 -13.88 -0.85 -2.32
N CYS A 10 -14.65 0.18 -2.68
CA CYS A 10 -15.15 0.40 -4.03
C CYS A 10 -14.99 1.85 -4.47
N TYR A 11 -14.78 2.06 -5.78
CA TYR A 11 -14.71 3.37 -6.41
C TYR A 11 -15.06 3.28 -7.89
N ASN A 12 -16.24 3.79 -8.28
CA ASN A 12 -16.83 3.65 -9.61
C ASN A 12 -16.88 2.18 -10.06
N GLU A 13 -17.64 1.38 -9.33
CA GLU A 13 -17.76 -0.07 -9.48
C GLU A 13 -19.24 -0.51 -9.62
N GLU A 14 -20.12 0.35 -10.18
CA GLU A 14 -21.56 0.10 -10.35
C GLU A 14 -21.87 -1.25 -11.01
N GLN A 15 -20.96 -1.75 -11.88
CA GLN A 15 -21.16 -2.98 -12.64
C GLN A 15 -20.74 -4.26 -11.89
N THR A 16 -19.99 -4.13 -10.79
CA THR A 16 -19.36 -5.26 -10.10
C THR A 16 -19.92 -5.51 -8.69
N VAL A 17 -20.52 -4.49 -8.07
CA VAL A 17 -21.06 -4.55 -6.71
C VAL A 17 -22.07 -5.70 -6.54
N ALA A 18 -23.05 -5.82 -7.43
CA ALA A 18 -24.05 -6.87 -7.37
C ALA A 18 -23.46 -8.27 -7.66
N ASP A 19 -22.56 -8.37 -8.65
CA ASP A 19 -21.90 -9.64 -8.98
C ASP A 19 -21.07 -10.13 -7.78
N PHE A 20 -20.33 -9.22 -7.11
CA PHE A 20 -19.57 -9.56 -5.90
C PHE A 20 -20.47 -10.10 -4.77
N TYR A 21 -21.56 -9.40 -4.49
CA TYR A 21 -22.53 -9.85 -3.48
C TYR A 21 -23.03 -11.26 -3.77
N HIS A 22 -23.46 -11.53 -5.00
CA HIS A 22 -23.96 -12.85 -5.40
C HIS A 22 -22.92 -13.96 -5.27
N GLU A 23 -21.65 -13.67 -5.54
CA GLU A 23 -20.57 -14.64 -5.35
C GLU A 23 -20.24 -14.86 -3.87
N LEU A 24 -20.29 -13.81 -3.05
CA LEU A 24 -20.01 -13.90 -1.63
C LEU A 24 -21.04 -14.76 -0.89
N VAL A 25 -22.35 -14.54 -1.14
CA VAL A 25 -23.44 -15.24 -0.45
C VAL A 25 -23.50 -16.74 -0.79
N LYS A 26 -22.80 -17.22 -1.82
CA LYS A 26 -22.65 -18.65 -2.06
C LYS A 26 -21.94 -19.37 -0.91
N ASN A 27 -21.22 -18.66 -0.06
CA ASN A 27 -20.58 -19.19 1.13
C ASN A 27 -21.50 -19.23 2.36
N ASP A 28 -22.77 -18.77 2.27
CA ASP A 28 -23.70 -18.69 3.40
C ASP A 28 -23.98 -20.07 4.04
N ALA A 29 -23.97 -21.17 3.25
CA ALA A 29 -24.10 -22.51 3.79
C ALA A 29 -22.95 -22.85 4.74
N PHE A 30 -21.71 -22.59 4.30
CA PHE A 30 -20.50 -22.79 5.11
C PHE A 30 -20.54 -21.94 6.39
N PHE A 31 -20.96 -20.68 6.30
CA PHE A 31 -21.02 -19.77 7.45
C PHE A 31 -22.02 -20.27 8.49
N ARG A 32 -23.24 -20.67 8.06
CA ARG A 32 -24.26 -21.24 8.95
C ARG A 32 -23.81 -22.53 9.62
N GLU A 33 -23.19 -23.45 8.89
CA GLU A 33 -22.69 -24.71 9.43
C GLU A 33 -21.58 -24.51 10.49
N ASN A 34 -20.85 -23.41 10.40
CA ASN A 34 -19.76 -23.07 11.33
C ASN A 34 -20.15 -22.02 12.40
N GLU A 35 -21.46 -21.69 12.51
CA GLU A 35 -21.99 -20.70 13.45
C GLU A 35 -21.33 -19.31 13.30
N ILE A 36 -21.11 -18.87 12.05
CA ILE A 36 -20.53 -17.59 11.70
C ILE A 36 -21.63 -16.71 11.12
N ASP A 37 -21.90 -15.56 11.75
CA ASP A 37 -22.68 -14.48 11.16
C ASP A 37 -21.79 -13.60 10.29
N MET A 38 -22.38 -12.83 9.37
CA MET A 38 -21.65 -11.98 8.45
C MET A 38 -22.24 -10.57 8.42
N GLU A 39 -21.39 -9.55 8.46
CA GLU A 39 -21.69 -8.19 8.03
C GLU A 39 -20.87 -7.85 6.78
N LEU A 40 -21.46 -7.16 5.81
CA LEU A 40 -20.82 -6.78 4.56
C LEU A 40 -20.72 -5.26 4.47
N LEU A 41 -19.50 -4.74 4.57
CA LEU A 41 -19.19 -3.31 4.64
C LEU A 41 -18.66 -2.83 3.28
N TYR A 42 -19.51 -2.22 2.46
CA TYR A 42 -19.07 -1.50 1.27
C TYR A 42 -18.53 -0.12 1.67
N ILE A 43 -17.28 0.15 1.34
CA ILE A 43 -16.62 1.42 1.61
C ILE A 43 -16.44 2.15 0.28
N ASP A 44 -17.34 3.07 -0.02
CA ASP A 44 -17.32 3.87 -1.23
C ASP A 44 -16.35 5.05 -1.09
N ASP A 45 -15.29 5.04 -1.88
CA ASP A 45 -14.26 6.08 -1.92
C ASP A 45 -14.69 7.29 -2.77
N GLY A 46 -15.93 7.76 -2.58
CA GLY A 46 -16.48 8.94 -3.25
C GLY A 46 -16.73 8.72 -4.75
N SER A 47 -17.42 7.66 -5.11
CA SER A 47 -17.82 7.33 -6.48
C SER A 47 -18.65 8.44 -7.14
N ARG A 48 -18.60 8.49 -8.47
CA ARG A 48 -19.34 9.45 -9.30
C ARG A 48 -20.35 8.78 -10.23
N ASP A 49 -20.36 7.46 -10.26
CA ASP A 49 -21.30 6.61 -10.95
C ASP A 49 -22.41 6.15 -9.97
N ASN A 50 -23.19 5.12 -10.33
CA ASN A 50 -24.28 4.61 -9.52
C ASN A 50 -23.83 3.59 -8.45
N THR A 51 -22.55 3.48 -8.12
CA THR A 51 -22.04 2.51 -7.13
C THR A 51 -22.81 2.57 -5.81
N VAL A 52 -23.01 3.78 -5.27
CA VAL A 52 -23.71 4.01 -4.00
C VAL A 52 -25.18 3.50 -4.08
N GLU A 53 -25.86 3.82 -5.18
CA GLU A 53 -27.26 3.41 -5.37
C GLU A 53 -27.39 1.88 -5.53
N GLU A 54 -26.43 1.23 -6.19
CA GLU A 54 -26.40 -0.24 -6.28
C GLU A 54 -26.22 -0.89 -4.91
N VAL A 55 -25.33 -0.36 -4.04
CA VAL A 55 -25.18 -0.86 -2.67
C VAL A 55 -26.46 -0.64 -1.84
N LYS A 56 -27.14 0.51 -2.00
CA LYS A 56 -28.42 0.76 -1.30
C LYS A 56 -29.49 -0.26 -1.69
N LYS A 57 -29.59 -0.61 -2.97
CA LYS A 57 -30.51 -1.69 -3.41
C LYS A 57 -30.19 -3.04 -2.75
N LEU A 58 -28.90 -3.38 -2.60
CA LEU A 58 -28.50 -4.59 -1.90
C LEU A 58 -28.88 -4.54 -0.41
N ARG A 59 -28.75 -3.38 0.24
CA ARG A 59 -29.16 -3.16 1.63
C ARG A 59 -30.65 -3.37 1.82
N GLU A 60 -31.49 -2.99 0.85
CA GLU A 60 -32.94 -3.24 0.89
C GLU A 60 -33.28 -4.75 0.80
N LEU A 61 -32.41 -5.55 0.17
CA LEU A 61 -32.56 -6.99 0.01
C LEU A 61 -31.97 -7.79 1.17
N ASP A 62 -30.89 -7.28 1.79
CA ASP A 62 -30.14 -7.98 2.82
C ASP A 62 -29.63 -6.99 3.88
N GLU A 63 -30.18 -7.10 5.09
CA GLU A 63 -29.82 -6.24 6.22
C GLU A 63 -28.36 -6.36 6.68
N ARG A 64 -27.63 -7.37 6.25
CA ARG A 64 -26.20 -7.55 6.52
C ARG A 64 -25.32 -6.59 5.71
N VAL A 65 -25.86 -5.96 4.67
CA VAL A 65 -25.13 -5.02 3.81
C VAL A 65 -25.13 -3.62 4.44
N HIS A 66 -23.96 -3.04 4.59
CA HIS A 66 -23.75 -1.69 5.10
C HIS A 66 -22.97 -0.86 4.09
N LEU A 67 -23.15 0.44 4.09
CA LEU A 67 -22.45 1.39 3.25
C LEU A 67 -21.80 2.49 4.09
N VAL A 68 -20.54 2.79 3.79
CA VAL A 68 -19.86 4.00 4.23
C VAL A 68 -19.35 4.73 3.00
N SER A 69 -19.97 5.87 2.64
CA SER A 69 -19.58 6.67 1.48
C SER A 69 -18.80 7.91 1.92
N PHE A 70 -17.67 8.18 1.24
CA PHE A 70 -16.81 9.32 1.51
C PHE A 70 -17.27 10.57 0.79
N SER A 71 -16.93 11.74 1.34
CA SER A 71 -17.24 13.05 0.74
C SER A 71 -16.52 13.31 -0.59
N ARG A 72 -15.41 12.62 -0.85
CA ARG A 72 -14.60 12.61 -2.07
C ARG A 72 -13.70 11.39 -2.11
N ASN A 73 -12.97 11.19 -3.19
CA ASN A 73 -11.92 10.16 -3.24
C ASN A 73 -10.76 10.53 -2.32
N PHE A 74 -10.47 9.64 -1.34
CA PHE A 74 -9.35 9.68 -0.40
C PHE A 74 -8.32 8.58 -0.67
N GLY A 75 -8.64 7.63 -1.54
CA GLY A 75 -7.79 6.53 -1.95
C GLY A 75 -8.09 5.19 -1.25
N LYS A 76 -7.70 4.10 -1.88
CA LYS A 76 -7.95 2.72 -1.41
C LYS A 76 -7.47 2.47 0.01
N GLU A 77 -6.30 3.02 0.38
CA GLU A 77 -5.72 2.88 1.73
C GLU A 77 -6.67 3.47 2.80
N ALA A 78 -7.26 4.63 2.51
CA ALA A 78 -8.25 5.26 3.39
C ALA A 78 -9.53 4.42 3.49
N ALA A 79 -9.99 3.84 2.38
CA ALA A 79 -11.17 2.99 2.37
C ALA A 79 -10.95 1.69 3.16
N MET A 80 -9.80 1.03 3.02
CA MET A 80 -9.45 -0.13 3.84
C MET A 80 -9.39 0.22 5.33
N TYR A 81 -8.76 1.33 5.69
CA TYR A 81 -8.70 1.78 7.09
C TYR A 81 -10.10 2.09 7.66
N ALA A 82 -10.96 2.75 6.89
CA ALA A 82 -12.33 3.02 7.31
C ALA A 82 -13.12 1.74 7.54
N GLY A 83 -13.00 0.76 6.64
CA GLY A 83 -13.63 -0.54 6.78
C GLY A 83 -13.15 -1.27 8.04
N LEU A 84 -11.84 -1.32 8.28
CA LEU A 84 -11.29 -1.90 9.51
C LEU A 84 -11.82 -1.21 10.77
N LYS A 85 -11.92 0.12 10.75
CA LYS A 85 -12.42 0.92 11.89
C LYS A 85 -13.93 0.74 12.13
N LYS A 86 -14.70 0.45 11.10
CA LYS A 86 -16.16 0.25 11.16
C LYS A 86 -16.56 -1.22 11.36
N SER A 87 -15.61 -2.15 11.21
CA SER A 87 -15.87 -3.57 11.39
C SER A 87 -16.04 -3.95 12.86
N HIS A 88 -17.03 -4.82 13.15
CA HIS A 88 -17.34 -5.30 14.49
C HIS A 88 -17.03 -6.80 14.69
N GLY A 89 -16.76 -7.53 13.60
CA GLY A 89 -16.56 -8.97 13.60
C GLY A 89 -15.35 -9.44 14.40
N ASP A 90 -15.43 -10.66 14.93
CA ASP A 90 -14.32 -11.40 15.54
C ASP A 90 -13.25 -11.71 14.49
N TYR A 91 -13.70 -11.87 13.26
CA TYR A 91 -12.88 -12.05 12.07
C TYR A 91 -13.17 -10.93 11.07
N VAL A 92 -12.14 -10.46 10.39
CA VAL A 92 -12.29 -9.40 9.40
C VAL A 92 -11.56 -9.79 8.12
N VAL A 93 -12.24 -9.68 7.00
CA VAL A 93 -11.64 -9.92 5.69
C VAL A 93 -11.75 -8.67 4.82
N ILE A 94 -10.65 -8.34 4.12
CA ILE A 94 -10.64 -7.31 3.08
C ILE A 94 -10.67 -8.01 1.72
N MET A 95 -11.56 -7.58 0.83
CA MET A 95 -11.71 -8.14 -0.51
C MET A 95 -11.93 -7.04 -1.55
N ASP A 96 -11.34 -7.20 -2.72
CA ASP A 96 -11.61 -6.32 -3.86
C ASP A 96 -12.93 -6.72 -4.54
N VAL A 97 -13.73 -5.72 -4.92
CA VAL A 97 -15.06 -5.93 -5.54
C VAL A 97 -14.99 -6.54 -6.95
N ASP A 98 -13.82 -6.57 -7.59
CA ASP A 98 -13.62 -6.96 -9.00
C ASP A 98 -13.56 -8.49 -9.25
N LEU A 99 -13.78 -9.29 -8.20
CA LEU A 99 -13.76 -10.76 -8.22
C LEU A 99 -12.44 -11.39 -8.73
N GLN A 100 -11.35 -10.62 -8.80
CA GLN A 100 -10.03 -11.21 -9.06
C GLN A 100 -9.56 -12.11 -7.91
N ASP A 101 -10.10 -11.87 -6.73
CA ASP A 101 -9.87 -12.61 -5.50
C ASP A 101 -11.15 -13.39 -5.16
N PRO A 102 -11.21 -14.73 -5.42
CA PRO A 102 -12.47 -15.46 -5.35
C PRO A 102 -12.96 -15.66 -3.90
N PRO A 103 -14.22 -15.28 -3.58
CA PRO A 103 -14.81 -15.52 -2.25
C PRO A 103 -14.82 -16.98 -1.83
N SER A 104 -14.78 -17.92 -2.78
CA SER A 104 -14.74 -19.37 -2.52
C SER A 104 -13.51 -19.86 -1.75
N LEU A 105 -12.47 -19.00 -1.56
CA LEU A 105 -11.32 -19.30 -0.71
C LEU A 105 -11.61 -19.11 0.79
N LEU A 106 -12.69 -18.41 1.18
CA LEU A 106 -13.01 -18.11 2.58
C LEU A 106 -13.10 -19.38 3.45
N PRO A 107 -13.76 -20.48 3.05
CA PRO A 107 -13.78 -21.70 3.84
C PRO A 107 -12.38 -22.25 4.16
N GLN A 108 -11.48 -22.24 3.17
CA GLN A 108 -10.10 -22.67 3.35
C GLN A 108 -9.33 -21.72 4.28
N MET A 109 -9.55 -20.41 4.15
CA MET A 109 -8.92 -19.40 5.02
C MET A 109 -9.33 -19.59 6.48
N PHE A 110 -10.61 -19.83 6.75
CA PHE A 110 -11.09 -20.15 8.09
C PHE A 110 -10.47 -21.42 8.66
N GLY A 111 -10.21 -22.44 7.83
CA GLY A 111 -9.50 -23.65 8.25
C GLY A 111 -8.14 -23.32 8.86
N TYR A 112 -7.36 -22.45 8.22
CA TYR A 112 -6.05 -22.04 8.73
C TYR A 112 -6.13 -21.17 10.00
N LEU A 113 -7.16 -20.31 10.16
CA LEU A 113 -7.35 -19.59 11.42
C LEU A 113 -7.61 -20.57 12.59
N LYS A 114 -8.37 -21.64 12.34
CA LYS A 114 -8.58 -22.71 13.35
C LYS A 114 -7.30 -23.48 13.68
N GLU A 115 -6.30 -23.50 12.78
CA GLU A 115 -4.97 -24.04 13.04
C GLU A 115 -4.08 -23.13 13.91
N GLY A 116 -4.56 -21.91 14.26
CA GLY A 116 -3.88 -20.97 15.15
C GLY A 116 -3.10 -19.86 14.43
N TYR A 117 -3.28 -19.67 13.11
CA TYR A 117 -2.77 -18.49 12.44
C TYR A 117 -3.61 -17.26 12.77
N ASP A 118 -2.97 -16.10 12.93
CA ASP A 118 -3.65 -14.83 13.18
C ASP A 118 -4.20 -14.20 11.91
N SER A 119 -3.61 -14.55 10.77
CA SER A 119 -3.98 -14.03 9.47
C SER A 119 -3.78 -15.05 8.38
N VAL A 120 -4.67 -15.02 7.39
CA VAL A 120 -4.54 -15.79 6.16
C VAL A 120 -4.61 -14.83 4.99
N ALA A 121 -3.56 -14.77 4.19
CA ALA A 121 -3.44 -13.83 3.09
C ALA A 121 -3.23 -14.57 1.77
N THR A 122 -3.66 -13.95 0.70
CA THR A 122 -3.48 -14.51 -0.64
C THR A 122 -2.30 -13.88 -1.36
N ARG A 123 -1.61 -14.68 -2.18
CA ARG A 123 -0.59 -14.19 -3.09
C ARG A 123 -0.72 -14.78 -4.48
N ARG A 124 -0.41 -13.99 -5.49
CA ARG A 124 -0.33 -14.46 -6.87
C ARG A 124 0.95 -15.24 -7.13
N VAL A 125 0.83 -16.42 -7.69
CA VAL A 125 2.00 -17.25 -8.10
C VAL A 125 2.50 -16.84 -9.48
N SER A 126 1.61 -16.37 -10.35
CA SER A 126 1.91 -16.07 -11.75
C SER A 126 1.63 -14.60 -12.09
N ARG A 127 2.55 -14.00 -12.85
CA ARG A 127 2.38 -12.67 -13.46
C ARG A 127 2.05 -12.79 -14.97
N LYS A 128 1.52 -13.94 -15.40
CA LYS A 128 1.06 -14.12 -16.79
C LYS A 128 0.01 -13.06 -17.11
N GLY A 129 0.16 -12.38 -18.26
CA GLY A 129 -0.72 -11.30 -18.69
C GLY A 129 -0.29 -9.89 -18.25
N GLU A 130 0.70 -9.73 -17.35
CA GLU A 130 1.24 -8.40 -17.04
C GLU A 130 2.30 -7.95 -18.06
N PRO A 131 2.34 -6.66 -18.43
CA PRO A 131 3.41 -6.11 -19.26
C PRO A 131 4.80 -6.39 -18.64
N PRO A 132 5.80 -6.86 -19.42
CA PRO A 132 7.11 -7.28 -18.89
C PRO A 132 7.85 -6.16 -18.15
N VAL A 133 7.70 -4.92 -18.61
CA VAL A 133 8.27 -3.73 -17.95
C VAL A 133 7.71 -3.56 -16.54
N ARG A 134 6.38 -3.66 -16.38
CA ARG A 134 5.71 -3.55 -15.08
C ARG A 134 6.17 -4.65 -14.12
N SER A 135 6.24 -5.88 -14.60
CA SER A 135 6.71 -7.03 -13.82
C SER A 135 8.17 -6.91 -13.39
N PHE A 136 9.03 -6.31 -14.24
CA PHE A 136 10.43 -6.04 -13.90
C PHE A 136 10.55 -5.03 -12.75
N PHE A 137 9.89 -3.87 -12.86
CA PHE A 137 9.92 -2.83 -11.82
C PHE A 137 9.29 -3.31 -10.50
N ALA A 138 8.20 -4.08 -10.55
CA ALA A 138 7.62 -4.65 -9.35
C ALA A 138 8.60 -5.61 -8.64
N ARG A 139 9.26 -6.52 -9.37
CA ARG A 139 10.29 -7.41 -8.79
C ARG A 139 11.49 -6.64 -8.23
N LEU A 140 11.90 -5.55 -8.90
CA LEU A 140 12.96 -4.69 -8.40
C LEU A 140 12.55 -4.02 -7.09
N PHE A 141 11.33 -3.48 -7.01
CA PHE A 141 10.77 -2.89 -5.81
C PHE A 141 10.76 -3.88 -4.62
N TYR A 142 10.20 -5.07 -4.80
CA TYR A 142 10.15 -6.07 -3.72
C TYR A 142 11.56 -6.53 -3.27
N ARG A 143 12.50 -6.70 -4.22
CA ARG A 143 13.90 -7.01 -3.89
C ARG A 143 14.56 -5.88 -3.10
N LEU A 144 14.31 -4.64 -3.49
CA LEU A 144 14.82 -3.47 -2.79
C LEU A 144 14.22 -3.39 -1.38
N MET A 145 12.90 -3.48 -1.25
CA MET A 145 12.21 -3.43 0.04
C MET A 145 12.70 -4.52 1.00
N LYS A 146 12.91 -5.74 0.51
CA LYS A 146 13.48 -6.83 1.33
C LYS A 146 14.88 -6.49 1.90
N LYS A 147 15.67 -5.64 1.21
CA LYS A 147 17.02 -5.24 1.67
C LYS A 147 17.00 -4.02 2.58
N ILE A 148 16.09 -3.07 2.36
CA ILE A 148 16.12 -1.76 3.02
C ILE A 148 15.06 -1.59 4.10
N SER A 149 14.01 -2.43 4.11
CA SER A 149 12.97 -2.44 5.13
C SER A 149 13.26 -3.52 6.17
N LYS A 150 12.95 -3.20 7.43
CA LYS A 150 12.94 -4.20 8.52
C LYS A 150 11.66 -5.04 8.51
N THR A 151 10.68 -4.65 7.70
CA THR A 151 9.37 -5.31 7.58
C THR A 151 9.39 -6.24 6.38
N GLU A 152 8.95 -7.46 6.56
CA GLU A 152 8.84 -8.43 5.47
C GLU A 152 7.59 -8.12 4.63
N ILE A 153 7.82 -7.67 3.39
CA ILE A 153 6.75 -7.43 2.41
C ILE A 153 6.81 -8.55 1.38
N MET A 154 5.79 -9.40 1.38
CA MET A 154 5.70 -10.56 0.49
C MET A 154 5.47 -10.14 -0.96
N ASP A 155 6.29 -10.64 -1.90
CA ASP A 155 6.08 -10.42 -3.35
C ASP A 155 4.79 -11.11 -3.81
N GLY A 156 4.00 -10.39 -4.60
CA GLY A 156 2.72 -10.87 -5.09
C GLY A 156 1.57 -10.83 -4.08
N ALA A 157 1.80 -10.31 -2.85
CA ALA A 157 0.76 -10.15 -1.85
C ALA A 157 -0.42 -9.33 -2.38
N ARG A 158 -1.63 -9.85 -2.17
CA ARG A 158 -2.91 -9.17 -2.43
C ARG A 158 -3.42 -8.51 -1.17
N ASP A 159 -4.40 -7.66 -1.33
CA ASP A 159 -5.10 -7.06 -0.20
C ASP A 159 -6.13 -8.04 0.42
N TYR A 160 -6.52 -9.10 -0.33
CA TYR A 160 -7.38 -10.18 0.14
C TYR A 160 -6.73 -10.92 1.31
N ARG A 161 -7.23 -10.61 2.50
CA ARG A 161 -6.67 -11.09 3.77
C ARG A 161 -7.77 -11.26 4.80
N LEU A 162 -7.86 -12.44 5.40
CA LEU A 162 -8.68 -12.74 6.57
C LEU A 162 -7.82 -12.59 7.83
N MET A 163 -8.31 -11.89 8.84
CA MET A 163 -7.57 -11.52 10.05
C MET A 163 -8.41 -11.75 11.30
N THR A 164 -7.76 -12.05 12.40
CA THR A 164 -8.37 -12.02 13.74
C THR A 164 -8.61 -10.57 14.19
N ARG A 165 -9.56 -10.34 15.09
CA ARG A 165 -9.81 -9.03 15.71
C ARG A 165 -8.55 -8.47 16.37
N GLN A 166 -7.78 -9.30 17.06
CA GLN A 166 -6.53 -8.88 17.69
C GLN A 166 -5.54 -8.25 16.70
N MET A 167 -5.39 -8.85 15.52
CA MET A 167 -4.54 -8.26 14.48
C MET A 167 -5.12 -6.95 13.93
N VAL A 168 -6.44 -6.89 13.74
CA VAL A 168 -7.13 -5.67 13.27
C VAL A 168 -6.93 -4.52 14.27
N ASP A 169 -7.09 -4.78 15.56
CA ASP A 169 -6.92 -3.77 16.60
C ASP A 169 -5.47 -3.25 16.64
N ALA A 170 -4.48 -4.13 16.45
CA ALA A 170 -3.09 -3.72 16.32
C ALA A 170 -2.83 -2.84 15.09
N ILE A 171 -3.49 -3.13 13.94
CA ILE A 171 -3.42 -2.31 12.74
C ILE A 171 -4.09 -0.95 12.93
N LEU A 172 -5.21 -0.90 13.65
CA LEU A 172 -5.94 0.33 13.95
C LEU A 172 -5.22 1.24 14.94
N ALA A 173 -4.38 0.67 15.82
CA ALA A 173 -3.52 1.45 16.72
C ALA A 173 -2.46 2.28 15.98
N MET A 174 -2.20 1.96 14.70
CA MET A 174 -1.33 2.76 13.83
C MET A 174 -2.17 3.75 13.02
N GLU A 175 -2.19 5.00 13.47
CA GLU A 175 -3.01 6.09 12.90
C GLU A 175 -2.25 6.93 11.85
N GLU A 176 -1.26 6.34 11.17
CA GLU A 176 -0.45 7.01 10.17
C GLU A 176 -1.33 7.58 9.04
N TYR A 177 -1.12 8.85 8.69
CA TYR A 177 -1.79 9.46 7.53
C TYR A 177 -1.26 8.87 6.21
N ASN A 178 0.06 8.66 6.13
CA ASN A 178 0.72 8.10 4.96
C ASN A 178 0.73 6.56 5.03
N ARG A 179 -0.45 5.94 4.97
CA ARG A 179 -0.61 4.49 5.09
C ARG A 179 -0.06 3.75 3.88
N PHE A 180 0.61 2.64 4.16
CA PHE A 180 0.97 1.62 3.20
C PHE A 180 0.62 0.26 3.81
N THR A 181 -0.62 -0.16 3.63
CA THR A 181 -1.24 -1.28 4.37
C THR A 181 -0.46 -2.58 4.21
N LYS A 182 0.13 -2.85 3.04
CA LYS A 182 0.99 -4.05 2.83
C LYS A 182 2.22 -4.08 3.75
N GLY A 183 2.78 -2.92 4.03
CA GLY A 183 3.87 -2.79 5.00
C GLY A 183 3.37 -2.93 6.43
N ILE A 184 2.23 -2.33 6.76
CA ILE A 184 1.60 -2.39 8.08
C ILE A 184 1.29 -3.84 8.46
N PHE A 185 0.71 -4.64 7.56
CA PHE A 185 0.44 -6.06 7.78
C PHE A 185 1.68 -6.87 8.17
N GLY A 186 2.84 -6.56 7.58
CA GLY A 186 4.10 -7.20 7.96
C GLY A 186 4.70 -6.65 9.25
N TRP A 187 4.50 -5.34 9.52
CA TRP A 187 5.09 -4.66 10.67
C TRP A 187 4.48 -5.10 12.01
N VAL A 188 3.19 -5.39 12.03
CA VAL A 188 2.50 -5.87 13.25
C VAL A 188 2.97 -7.24 13.73
N GLY A 189 3.65 -8.04 12.89
CA GLY A 189 4.37 -9.24 13.28
C GLY A 189 3.52 -10.48 13.61
N PHE A 190 2.22 -10.47 13.28
CA PHE A 190 1.32 -11.61 13.49
C PHE A 190 1.60 -12.77 12.53
N GLN A 191 1.32 -14.00 12.94
CA GLN A 191 1.54 -15.19 12.14
C GLN A 191 0.60 -15.25 10.95
N THR A 192 1.16 -15.16 9.75
CA THR A 192 0.39 -15.13 8.49
C THR A 192 0.61 -16.40 7.68
N LYS A 193 -0.47 -17.11 7.34
CA LYS A 193 -0.49 -18.17 6.33
C LYS A 193 -0.70 -17.57 4.96
N TRP A 194 0.08 -17.99 3.97
CA TRP A 194 -0.06 -17.55 2.58
C TRP A 194 -0.71 -18.63 1.73
N ILE A 195 -1.82 -18.28 1.06
CA ILE A 195 -2.48 -19.12 0.07
C ILE A 195 -2.05 -18.65 -1.33
N GLU A 196 -1.53 -19.58 -2.09
CA GLU A 196 -1.19 -19.34 -3.49
C GLU A 196 -2.40 -19.66 -4.37
N TYR A 197 -2.73 -18.75 -5.29
CA TYR A 197 -3.77 -19.00 -6.28
C TYR A 197 -3.38 -18.43 -7.64
N GLU A 198 -3.96 -19.02 -8.69
CA GLU A 198 -3.79 -18.52 -10.05
C GLU A 198 -4.67 -17.27 -10.25
N ASN A 199 -4.12 -16.30 -10.97
CA ASN A 199 -4.81 -15.06 -11.24
C ASN A 199 -6.08 -15.31 -12.07
N VAL A 200 -7.22 -14.91 -11.55
CA VAL A 200 -8.48 -14.87 -12.31
C VAL A 200 -8.53 -13.53 -13.07
N GLU A 201 -8.93 -13.57 -14.33
CA GLU A 201 -9.15 -12.33 -15.10
C GLU A 201 -10.32 -11.56 -14.52
N ARG A 202 -10.25 -10.23 -14.59
CA ARG A 202 -11.36 -9.37 -14.16
C ARG A 202 -12.62 -9.71 -14.91
N VAL A 203 -13.74 -9.82 -14.18
CA VAL A 203 -15.05 -10.06 -14.80
C VAL A 203 -15.50 -8.83 -15.59
N LYS A 204 -15.26 -7.62 -15.05
CA LYS A 204 -15.62 -6.32 -15.66
C LYS A 204 -14.67 -5.22 -15.17
N GLY A 205 -14.66 -4.07 -15.85
CA GLY A 205 -13.93 -2.86 -15.44
C GLY A 205 -12.51 -2.75 -16.00
N GLU A 206 -11.96 -1.53 -16.00
CA GLU A 206 -10.62 -1.21 -16.48
C GLU A 206 -9.63 -0.97 -15.35
N THR A 207 -8.34 -1.26 -15.59
CA THR A 207 -7.29 -0.96 -14.60
C THR A 207 -7.05 0.56 -14.50
N LYS A 208 -7.27 1.13 -13.31
CA LYS A 208 -7.07 2.57 -13.01
C LYS A 208 -5.60 2.92 -12.71
N TRP A 209 -4.72 1.90 -12.65
CA TRP A 209 -3.31 2.04 -12.34
C TRP A 209 -2.45 2.17 -13.58
N ASN A 210 -1.78 3.32 -13.74
CA ASN A 210 -0.74 3.53 -14.75
C ASN A 210 0.66 3.40 -14.13
N PHE A 211 1.71 3.38 -14.98
CA PHE A 211 3.10 3.23 -14.55
C PHE A 211 3.52 4.30 -13.52
N TRP A 212 3.17 5.57 -13.75
CA TRP A 212 3.55 6.68 -12.87
C TRP A 212 2.89 6.57 -11.48
N LYS A 213 1.62 6.18 -11.42
CA LYS A 213 0.94 5.95 -10.14
C LYS A 213 1.60 4.83 -9.35
N LEU A 214 1.98 3.73 -10.01
CA LEU A 214 2.68 2.62 -9.38
C LEU A 214 4.08 3.02 -8.89
N PHE A 215 4.79 3.83 -9.68
CA PHE A 215 6.10 4.34 -9.31
C PHE A 215 6.04 5.25 -8.07
N ILE A 216 5.10 6.22 -8.06
CA ILE A 216 4.87 7.09 -6.90
C ILE A 216 4.49 6.27 -5.67
N TYR A 217 3.55 5.33 -5.80
CA TYR A 217 3.16 4.44 -4.71
C TYR A 217 4.34 3.61 -4.17
N SER A 218 5.26 3.21 -5.03
CA SER A 218 6.48 2.51 -4.62
C SER A 218 7.42 3.43 -3.82
N LEU A 219 7.60 4.69 -4.24
CA LEU A 219 8.38 5.69 -3.50
C LEU A 219 7.75 5.98 -2.13
N ASP A 220 6.43 6.07 -2.08
CA ASP A 220 5.68 6.25 -0.83
C ASP A 220 5.90 5.08 0.13
N GLY A 221 5.85 3.84 -0.36
CA GLY A 221 6.16 2.65 0.42
C GLY A 221 7.60 2.62 0.95
N ILE A 222 8.59 3.01 0.11
CA ILE A 222 9.99 3.11 0.54
C ILE A 222 10.14 4.15 1.66
N ALA A 223 9.56 5.34 1.48
CA ALA A 223 9.69 6.42 2.46
C ALA A 223 8.94 6.13 3.77
N ALA A 224 7.85 5.34 3.72
CA ALA A 224 7.10 4.95 4.93
C ALA A 224 7.86 3.91 5.78
N PHE A 225 8.57 2.97 5.15
CA PHE A 225 9.17 1.81 5.86
C PHE A 225 10.70 1.76 5.83
N SER A 226 11.36 2.80 5.33
CA SER A 226 12.83 2.81 5.26
C SER A 226 13.40 4.22 5.38
N THR A 227 14.48 4.36 6.16
CA THR A 227 15.30 5.59 6.24
C THR A 227 16.54 5.52 5.37
N VAL A 228 16.72 4.43 4.60
CA VAL A 228 17.90 4.23 3.74
C VAL A 228 18.10 5.35 2.73
N PRO A 229 17.07 5.92 2.08
CA PRO A 229 17.27 7.08 1.20
C PRO A 229 17.93 8.29 1.91
N LEU A 230 17.57 8.55 3.17
CA LEU A 230 18.21 9.60 3.98
C LEU A 230 19.68 9.27 4.29
N MET A 231 19.96 8.00 4.60
CA MET A 231 21.33 7.53 4.82
C MET A 231 22.19 7.67 3.56
N ILE A 232 21.64 7.36 2.38
CA ILE A 232 22.33 7.54 1.09
C ILE A 232 22.65 9.02 0.87
N ALA A 233 21.69 9.93 1.10
CA ALA A 233 21.91 11.36 0.98
C ALA A 233 23.05 11.85 1.90
N SER A 234 23.05 11.39 3.16
CA SER A 234 24.11 11.71 4.13
C SER A 234 25.47 11.16 3.70
N LEU A 235 25.52 9.89 3.25
CA LEU A 235 26.76 9.26 2.78
C LEU A 235 27.32 9.99 1.55
N MET A 236 26.46 10.36 0.59
CA MET A 236 26.87 11.15 -0.57
C MET A 236 27.50 12.49 -0.13
N GLY A 237 26.89 13.16 0.85
CA GLY A 237 27.46 14.40 1.43
C GLY A 237 28.86 14.19 2.01
N VAL A 238 29.07 13.15 2.82
CA VAL A 238 30.36 12.80 3.40
C VAL A 238 31.41 12.49 2.30
N LEU A 239 31.04 11.66 1.32
CA LEU A 239 31.96 11.34 0.20
C LEU A 239 32.33 12.57 -0.61
N PHE A 240 31.40 13.49 -0.83
CA PHE A 240 31.67 14.75 -1.52
C PHE A 240 32.58 15.66 -0.70
N CYS A 241 32.41 15.74 0.62
CA CYS A 241 33.30 16.48 1.50
C CYS A 241 34.75 15.93 1.46
N LEU A 242 34.90 14.59 1.52
CA LEU A 242 36.20 13.94 1.42
C LEU A 242 36.86 14.21 0.04
N PHE A 243 36.08 14.08 -1.03
CA PHE A 243 36.59 14.40 -2.37
C PHE A 243 37.04 15.87 -2.48
N ALA A 244 36.21 16.81 -2.00
CA ALA A 244 36.53 18.23 -2.00
C ALA A 244 37.82 18.50 -1.20
N PHE A 245 37.99 17.90 -0.03
CA PHE A 245 39.18 18.05 0.81
C PHE A 245 40.44 17.55 0.10
N ILE A 246 40.41 16.36 -0.50
CA ILE A 246 41.51 15.79 -1.27
C ILE A 246 41.83 16.68 -2.47
N PHE A 247 40.79 17.19 -3.15
CA PHE A 247 40.95 18.05 -4.33
C PHE A 247 41.56 19.41 -3.97
N ILE A 248 41.20 19.99 -2.83
CA ILE A 248 41.83 21.24 -2.31
C ILE A 248 43.32 21.02 -2.07
N ILE A 249 43.70 19.92 -1.39
CA ILE A 249 45.09 19.59 -1.17
C ILE A 249 45.83 19.43 -2.50
N PHE A 250 45.25 18.73 -3.46
CA PHE A 250 45.84 18.54 -4.79
C PHE A 250 46.08 19.87 -5.50
N ILE A 251 45.12 20.80 -5.47
CA ILE A 251 45.28 22.14 -6.09
C ILE A 251 46.39 22.92 -5.40
N ILE A 252 46.48 22.92 -4.07
CA ILE A 252 47.51 23.61 -3.32
C ILE A 252 48.91 23.07 -3.68
N VAL A 253 49.08 21.75 -3.66
CA VAL A 253 50.36 21.11 -3.99
C VAL A 253 50.74 21.41 -5.45
N ARG A 254 49.81 21.29 -6.38
CA ARG A 254 50.05 21.62 -7.80
C ARG A 254 50.48 23.07 -7.99
N LYS A 255 49.81 24.01 -7.31
CA LYS A 255 50.18 25.45 -7.38
C LYS A 255 51.59 25.71 -6.87
N ILE A 256 51.99 25.09 -5.78
CA ILE A 256 53.34 25.24 -5.21
C ILE A 256 54.41 24.67 -6.13
N LEU A 257 54.14 23.51 -6.76
CA LEU A 257 55.16 22.82 -7.58
C LEU A 257 55.25 23.34 -9.01
N PHE A 258 54.15 23.77 -9.64
CA PHE A 258 54.09 24.03 -11.09
C PHE A 258 53.62 25.44 -11.45
N GLY A 259 53.31 26.30 -10.46
CA GLY A 259 52.73 27.63 -10.70
C GLY A 259 51.24 27.55 -11.15
N ASP A 260 50.66 28.70 -11.47
CA ASP A 260 49.24 28.83 -11.81
C ASP A 260 49.04 29.36 -13.25
N PRO A 261 48.92 28.51 -14.27
CA PRO A 261 48.40 28.97 -15.56
C PRO A 261 46.86 29.12 -15.44
N VAL A 262 46.33 30.30 -15.76
CA VAL A 262 44.93 30.75 -15.62
C VAL A 262 43.91 29.93 -16.44
N ALA A 263 44.11 28.65 -16.63
CA ALA A 263 43.26 27.73 -17.40
C ALA A 263 42.43 26.82 -16.50
N GLY A 264 41.39 27.33 -15.84
CA GLY A 264 40.59 26.49 -14.95
C GLY A 264 39.06 26.76 -14.97
N TRP A 265 38.61 27.74 -15.75
CA TRP A 265 37.19 28.14 -15.74
C TRP A 265 36.21 27.01 -16.11
N PRO A 266 36.42 26.20 -17.17
CA PRO A 266 35.51 25.09 -17.49
C PRO A 266 35.44 24.03 -16.39
N SER A 267 36.57 23.67 -15.77
CA SER A 267 36.66 22.71 -14.68
C SER A 267 35.94 23.21 -13.44
N LEU A 268 36.04 24.50 -13.11
CA LEU A 268 35.35 25.12 -11.98
C LEU A 268 33.82 25.06 -12.17
N VAL A 269 33.35 25.41 -13.36
CA VAL A 269 31.92 25.34 -13.70
C VAL A 269 31.38 23.91 -13.59
N CYS A 270 32.12 22.91 -14.10
CA CYS A 270 31.72 21.49 -13.97
C CYS A 270 31.64 21.04 -12.51
N ILE A 271 32.61 21.38 -11.68
CA ILE A 271 32.66 21.00 -10.27
C ILE A 271 31.52 21.67 -9.50
N ILE A 272 31.30 22.97 -9.69
CA ILE A 272 30.22 23.71 -9.03
C ILE A 272 28.84 23.13 -9.45
N SER A 273 28.66 22.90 -10.76
CA SER A 273 27.38 22.33 -11.26
C SER A 273 27.12 20.94 -10.72
N LEU A 274 28.15 20.07 -10.65
CA LEU A 274 28.01 18.74 -10.08
C LEU A 274 27.71 18.81 -8.58
N ALA A 275 28.43 19.62 -7.82
CA ALA A 275 28.23 19.81 -6.38
C ALA A 275 26.80 20.32 -6.10
N SER A 276 26.37 21.34 -6.86
CA SER A 276 25.01 21.88 -6.76
C SER A 276 23.93 20.83 -7.09
N GLY A 277 24.16 20.04 -8.14
CA GLY A 277 23.24 18.95 -8.51
C GLY A 277 23.08 17.90 -7.39
N VAL A 278 24.20 17.47 -6.80
CA VAL A 278 24.18 16.53 -5.65
C VAL A 278 23.48 17.14 -4.44
N GLN A 279 23.76 18.41 -4.11
CA GLN A 279 23.10 19.11 -2.99
C GLN A 279 21.59 19.19 -3.21
N LEU A 280 21.13 19.58 -4.39
CA LEU A 280 19.70 19.66 -4.72
C LEU A 280 19.03 18.27 -4.67
N PHE A 281 19.71 17.23 -5.12
CA PHE A 281 19.20 15.86 -5.03
C PHE A 281 19.04 15.41 -3.57
N CYS A 282 20.05 15.62 -2.73
CA CYS A 282 20.00 15.30 -1.30
C CYS A 282 18.90 16.10 -0.60
N LEU A 283 18.78 17.40 -0.90
CA LEU A 283 17.72 18.26 -0.37
C LEU A 283 16.33 17.78 -0.82
N GLY A 284 16.20 17.30 -2.05
CA GLY A 284 14.97 16.70 -2.55
C GLY A 284 14.54 15.45 -1.75
N ILE A 285 15.49 14.57 -1.41
CA ILE A 285 15.19 13.41 -0.54
C ILE A 285 14.71 13.88 0.83
N VAL A 286 15.42 14.79 1.48
CA VAL A 286 15.02 15.34 2.79
C VAL A 286 13.64 16.00 2.70
N GLY A 287 13.37 16.75 1.64
CA GLY A 287 12.09 17.39 1.37
C GLY A 287 10.93 16.40 1.30
N GLN A 288 11.13 15.23 0.70
CA GLN A 288 10.10 14.18 0.66
C GLN A 288 9.75 13.64 2.06
N TYR A 289 10.74 13.38 2.91
CA TYR A 289 10.49 12.95 4.29
C TYR A 289 9.85 14.05 5.12
N LEU A 290 10.31 15.29 4.96
CA LEU A 290 9.72 16.45 5.64
C LEU A 290 8.27 16.66 5.23
N ALA A 291 7.93 16.50 3.95
CA ALA A 291 6.55 16.59 3.47
C ALA A 291 5.65 15.54 4.13
N LYS A 292 6.12 14.30 4.30
CA LYS A 292 5.37 13.23 4.99
C LYS A 292 5.20 13.57 6.48
N THR A 293 6.28 13.96 7.16
CA THR A 293 6.22 14.42 8.56
C THR A 293 5.23 15.58 8.74
N TYR A 294 5.23 16.53 7.80
CA TYR A 294 4.30 17.65 7.82
C TYR A 294 2.83 17.21 7.72
N MET A 295 2.53 16.21 6.91
CA MET A 295 1.18 15.64 6.81
C MET A 295 0.75 14.94 8.11
N GLU A 296 1.66 14.20 8.76
CA GLU A 296 1.42 13.56 10.06
C GLU A 296 1.15 14.58 11.17
N VAL A 297 1.97 15.65 11.24
CA VAL A 297 1.81 16.71 12.25
C VAL A 297 0.50 17.47 12.10
N LYS A 298 -0.04 17.61 10.89
CA LYS A 298 -1.34 18.25 10.64
C LYS A 298 -2.52 17.52 11.26
N LYS A 299 -2.40 16.20 11.52
CA LYS A 299 -3.46 15.37 12.09
C LYS A 299 -4.81 15.52 11.38
N ARG A 300 -4.80 15.69 10.05
CA ARG A 300 -6.04 15.73 9.27
C ARG A 300 -6.68 14.34 9.27
N PRO A 301 -8.02 14.24 9.32
CA PRO A 301 -8.70 12.97 9.18
C PRO A 301 -8.26 12.24 7.90
N ILE A 302 -8.03 10.93 7.98
CA ILE A 302 -7.63 10.09 6.84
C ILE A 302 -8.74 10.09 5.79
N TYR A 303 -10.01 10.13 6.23
CA TYR A 303 -11.21 10.21 5.40
C TYR A 303 -12.30 11.04 6.08
N LEU A 304 -13.30 11.46 5.31
CA LEU A 304 -14.51 12.11 5.81
C LEU A 304 -15.72 11.37 5.26
N VAL A 305 -16.58 10.89 6.15
CA VAL A 305 -17.83 10.22 5.78
C VAL A 305 -18.84 11.26 5.33
N LYS A 306 -19.51 11.01 4.20
CA LYS A 306 -20.63 11.77 3.67
C LYS A 306 -21.96 11.12 4.05
N GLU A 307 -22.03 9.81 3.93
CA GLU A 307 -23.22 9.01 4.17
C GLU A 307 -22.84 7.66 4.77
N GLU A 308 -23.66 7.17 5.70
CA GLU A 308 -23.49 5.86 6.34
C GLU A 308 -24.85 5.23 6.57
N ILE A 309 -25.05 3.97 6.16
CA ILE A 309 -26.28 3.20 6.33
C ILE A 309 -25.98 1.73 6.67
#